data_f9c9084f72b57a4768a819e7453913f1
#
_entry.id   f9c9084f72b57a4768a819e7453913f1
#
_cell.length_a   1.000
_cell.length_b   1.000
_cell.length_c   1.000
_cell.angle_alpha   90.00
_cell.angle_beta   90.00
_cell.angle_gamma   90.00
#
_symmetry.space_group_name_H-M   'P 1'
#
loop_
_entity.id
_entity.type
_entity.pdbx_description
1 polymer ?
#
loop_
_entity_poly.entity_id
_entity_poly.type
_entity_poly.pdbx_seq_one_letter_code
_entity_poly.pdbx_strand_id
1 'polypeptide(L)'
;MAKLAKLSRTTVSQILNGNDARFPQETRDRVAAAAAQLNYRPSRAGRALVTGVSDLIVIVVPNITFGTRLQETIEHFSAEAERLGLNALVRYVGSDIAATLTTILDLRPAAVFHLAVFDRETIAELEAAGTPVLPRIPVAPGDVNGFDHLVGRMQAQELLRLPRRRLLYAILADDRIGPFGIHRAEGVAEGAAAAGAPAPQVISVPIDLEGAIAALEPVLQQIDGPVGIACYNDEVAIGVLAVVRRLGLSVPERVAVVGVDRIDVGQLVSPRLTTIAINMAVINAQFVSELKRLLGRPEFGAYPNVEAAESVALESLVALVPGESS
;
A
#
# COMPACT_ATOMS: atom_id res chain seq x y z
N MET A 1 -18.97 -39.61 5.23
CA MET A 1 -18.20 -39.30 6.43
C MET A 1 -18.88 -39.76 7.73
N ALA A 2 -20.05 -39.25 8.12
CA ALA A 2 -20.71 -39.65 9.38
C ALA A 2 -20.89 -41.20 9.52
N LYS A 3 -21.30 -41.87 8.46
CA LYS A 3 -21.39 -43.36 8.43
C LYS A 3 -20.01 -44.01 8.58
N LEU A 4 -18.97 -43.45 7.95
CA LEU A 4 -17.60 -43.99 8.00
C LEU A 4 -16.99 -43.84 9.38
N ALA A 5 -17.17 -42.67 10.00
CA ALA A 5 -16.71 -42.38 11.35
C ALA A 5 -17.59 -43.04 12.44
N LYS A 6 -18.73 -43.65 12.06
CA LYS A 6 -19.76 -44.20 12.99
C LYS A 6 -20.22 -43.17 14.04
N LEU A 7 -20.49 -41.92 13.60
CA LEU A 7 -20.89 -40.82 14.41
C LEU A 7 -22.09 -40.08 13.83
N SER A 8 -22.75 -39.25 14.65
CA SER A 8 -23.83 -38.39 14.12
C SER A 8 -23.31 -37.36 13.15
N ARG A 9 -24.16 -36.90 12.20
CA ARG A 9 -23.80 -35.77 11.32
C ARG A 9 -23.45 -34.52 12.09
N THR A 10 -24.15 -34.26 13.20
CA THR A 10 -23.90 -33.11 14.07
C THR A 10 -22.53 -33.19 14.73
N THR A 11 -22.15 -34.37 15.27
CA THR A 11 -20.82 -34.58 15.89
C THR A 11 -19.70 -34.38 14.88
N VAL A 12 -19.83 -34.95 13.69
CA VAL A 12 -18.85 -34.80 12.62
C VAL A 12 -18.73 -33.33 12.19
N SER A 13 -19.87 -32.64 12.02
CA SER A 13 -19.88 -31.23 11.64
C SER A 13 -19.21 -30.36 12.71
N GLN A 14 -19.46 -30.59 13.99
CA GLN A 14 -18.87 -29.82 15.08
C GLN A 14 -17.35 -30.00 15.15
N ILE A 15 -16.86 -31.24 15.04
CA ILE A 15 -15.42 -31.52 15.02
C ILE A 15 -14.73 -30.88 13.82
N LEU A 16 -15.33 -30.98 12.63
CA LEU A 16 -14.78 -30.40 11.40
C LEU A 16 -14.79 -28.86 11.39
N ASN A 17 -15.65 -28.24 12.18
CA ASN A 17 -15.76 -26.77 12.29
C ASN A 17 -15.00 -26.19 13.50
N GLY A 18 -14.12 -26.98 14.16
CA GLY A 18 -13.27 -26.50 15.25
C GLY A 18 -13.92 -26.48 16.62
N ASN A 19 -15.18 -26.96 16.77
CA ASN A 19 -15.85 -27.13 18.05
C ASN A 19 -15.56 -28.54 18.65
N ASP A 20 -14.28 -28.91 18.61
CA ASP A 20 -13.82 -30.28 18.90
C ASP A 20 -13.35 -30.47 20.35
N ALA A 21 -13.09 -29.40 21.12
CA ALA A 21 -12.53 -29.45 22.45
C ALA A 21 -13.36 -30.32 23.47
N ARG A 22 -14.67 -30.42 23.28
CA ARG A 22 -15.56 -31.21 24.11
C ARG A 22 -15.61 -32.69 23.74
N PHE A 23 -14.96 -33.11 22.65
CA PHE A 23 -14.98 -34.49 22.19
C PHE A 23 -13.68 -35.19 22.54
N PRO A 24 -13.75 -36.51 22.99
CA PRO A 24 -12.53 -37.29 23.22
C PRO A 24 -11.61 -37.34 22.00
N GLN A 25 -10.30 -37.49 22.23
CA GLN A 25 -9.30 -37.56 21.19
C GLN A 25 -9.60 -38.66 20.16
N GLU A 26 -9.97 -39.87 20.65
CA GLU A 26 -10.36 -40.98 19.80
C GLU A 26 -11.49 -40.62 18.83
N THR A 27 -12.46 -39.83 19.27
CA THR A 27 -13.58 -39.39 18.43
C THR A 27 -13.10 -38.39 17.36
N ARG A 28 -12.19 -37.50 17.72
CA ARG A 28 -11.55 -36.57 16.78
C ARG A 28 -10.73 -37.32 15.72
N ASP A 29 -9.95 -38.30 16.14
CA ASP A 29 -9.10 -39.11 15.24
C ASP A 29 -9.93 -39.93 14.24
N ARG A 30 -11.08 -40.45 14.67
CA ARG A 30 -12.02 -41.15 13.78
C ARG A 30 -12.60 -40.23 12.72
N VAL A 31 -12.92 -38.99 13.07
CA VAL A 31 -13.42 -38.01 12.10
C VAL A 31 -12.30 -37.60 11.14
N ALA A 32 -11.09 -37.38 11.64
CA ALA A 32 -9.92 -37.05 10.82
C ALA A 32 -9.57 -38.17 9.84
N ALA A 33 -9.57 -39.44 10.28
CA ALA A 33 -9.35 -40.59 9.41
C ALA A 33 -10.42 -40.73 8.33
N ALA A 34 -11.71 -40.54 8.70
CA ALA A 34 -12.81 -40.58 7.75
C ALA A 34 -12.73 -39.41 6.73
N ALA A 35 -12.28 -38.24 7.13
CA ALA A 35 -12.06 -37.10 6.24
C ALA A 35 -10.91 -37.40 5.25
N ALA A 36 -9.78 -37.91 5.73
CA ALA A 36 -8.65 -38.28 4.89
C ALA A 36 -9.02 -39.36 3.87
N GLN A 37 -9.75 -40.43 4.28
CA GLN A 37 -10.17 -41.50 3.42
C GLN A 37 -11.11 -41.03 2.31
N LEU A 38 -11.94 -40.00 2.58
CA LEU A 38 -12.86 -39.45 1.59
C LEU A 38 -12.24 -38.26 0.81
N ASN A 39 -10.98 -37.98 1.04
CA ASN A 39 -10.29 -36.77 0.53
C ASN A 39 -11.14 -35.50 0.75
N TYR A 40 -11.86 -35.47 1.88
CA TYR A 40 -12.77 -34.39 2.21
C TYR A 40 -12.02 -33.26 2.92
N ARG A 41 -12.12 -32.08 2.34
CA ARG A 41 -11.70 -30.84 3.02
C ARG A 41 -12.96 -30.04 3.38
N PRO A 42 -13.10 -29.58 4.64
CA PRO A 42 -14.19 -28.69 5.00
C PRO A 42 -14.23 -27.48 4.05
N SER A 43 -15.38 -27.25 3.44
CA SER A 43 -15.58 -26.09 2.58
C SER A 43 -15.55 -24.83 3.45
N ARG A 44 -14.72 -23.85 3.07
CA ARG A 44 -14.67 -22.54 3.72
C ARG A 44 -16.01 -21.83 3.65
N ALA A 45 -16.65 -21.86 2.47
CA ALA A 45 -17.99 -21.34 2.29
C ALA A 45 -19.01 -22.03 3.21
N GLY A 46 -18.87 -23.35 3.43
CA GLY A 46 -19.71 -24.10 4.36
C GLY A 46 -19.47 -23.68 5.82
N ARG A 47 -18.25 -23.35 6.21
CA ARG A 47 -17.96 -22.80 7.56
C ARG A 47 -18.55 -21.40 7.71
N ALA A 48 -18.34 -20.52 6.75
CA ALA A 48 -18.89 -19.17 6.77
C ALA A 48 -20.44 -19.18 6.90
N LEU A 49 -21.11 -20.12 6.23
CA LEU A 49 -22.56 -20.31 6.38
C LEU A 49 -22.97 -20.73 7.80
N VAL A 50 -22.17 -21.55 8.47
CA VAL A 50 -22.47 -22.06 9.82
C VAL A 50 -22.10 -21.04 10.90
N THR A 51 -20.97 -20.36 10.75
CA THR A 51 -20.44 -19.39 11.73
C THR A 51 -20.94 -17.98 11.51
N GLY A 52 -21.47 -17.67 10.33
CA GLY A 52 -21.85 -16.30 9.91
C GLY A 52 -20.65 -15.40 9.63
N VAL A 53 -19.42 -15.91 9.77
CA VAL A 53 -18.16 -15.13 9.61
C VAL A 53 -17.31 -15.76 8.53
N SER A 54 -16.90 -14.97 7.55
CA SER A 54 -15.92 -15.35 6.54
C SER A 54 -14.50 -15.38 7.12
N ASP A 55 -13.67 -16.29 6.63
CA ASP A 55 -12.23 -16.32 6.90
C ASP A 55 -11.41 -15.63 5.78
N LEU A 56 -12.07 -14.85 4.93
CA LEU A 56 -11.48 -14.15 3.80
C LEU A 56 -11.29 -12.67 4.13
N ILE A 57 -10.12 -12.14 3.84
CA ILE A 57 -9.87 -10.70 3.73
C ILE A 57 -9.55 -10.37 2.26
N VAL A 58 -10.15 -9.30 1.74
CA VAL A 58 -9.85 -8.83 0.39
C VAL A 58 -8.93 -7.63 0.49
N ILE A 59 -7.75 -7.72 -0.12
CA ILE A 59 -6.78 -6.63 -0.25
C ILE A 59 -6.99 -6.00 -1.62
N VAL A 60 -7.57 -4.81 -1.65
CA VAL A 60 -7.86 -4.07 -2.88
C VAL A 60 -6.71 -3.13 -3.19
N VAL A 61 -6.10 -3.36 -4.33
CA VAL A 61 -4.88 -2.68 -4.76
C VAL A 61 -5.20 -1.86 -6.02
N PRO A 62 -4.79 -0.59 -6.08
CA PRO A 62 -4.94 0.17 -7.32
C PRO A 62 -4.13 -0.47 -8.44
N ASN A 63 -4.70 -0.48 -9.65
CA ASN A 63 -3.99 -0.98 -10.84
C ASN A 63 -3.08 0.11 -11.41
N ILE A 64 -2.09 0.49 -10.64
CA ILE A 64 -1.07 1.46 -11.01
C ILE A 64 0.30 0.82 -10.98
N THR A 65 1.27 1.43 -11.64
CA THR A 65 2.65 1.00 -11.56
C THR A 65 3.22 1.43 -10.22
N PHE A 66 3.23 0.50 -9.28
CA PHE A 66 3.97 0.63 -8.04
C PHE A 66 5.28 -0.13 -8.15
N GLY A 67 6.30 0.41 -7.50
CA GLY A 67 7.55 -0.28 -7.33
C GLY A 67 7.49 -1.40 -6.28
N THR A 68 8.66 -1.85 -5.90
CA THR A 68 8.91 -2.96 -4.95
C THR A 68 8.12 -2.80 -3.64
N ARG A 69 7.87 -1.56 -3.19
CA ARG A 69 7.18 -1.26 -1.93
C ARG A 69 5.75 -1.75 -1.86
N LEU A 70 5.00 -1.70 -2.95
CA LEU A 70 3.63 -2.24 -2.94
C LEU A 70 3.63 -3.75 -2.76
N GLN A 71 4.54 -4.45 -3.43
CA GLN A 71 4.68 -5.89 -3.29
C GLN A 71 5.00 -6.27 -1.83
N GLU A 72 6.00 -5.64 -1.22
CA GLU A 72 6.37 -5.85 0.19
C GLU A 72 5.19 -5.61 1.13
N THR A 73 4.39 -4.57 0.86
CA THR A 73 3.19 -4.24 1.65
C THR A 73 2.13 -5.33 1.55
N ILE A 74 1.84 -5.80 0.34
CA ILE A 74 0.85 -6.87 0.10
C ILE A 74 1.31 -8.18 0.76
N GLU A 75 2.58 -8.53 0.63
CA GLU A 75 3.17 -9.72 1.25
C GLU A 75 3.05 -9.66 2.77
N HIS A 76 3.37 -8.50 3.37
CA HIS A 76 3.26 -8.31 4.80
C HIS A 76 1.81 -8.46 5.29
N PHE A 77 0.86 -7.79 4.66
CA PHE A 77 -0.55 -7.88 5.02
C PHE A 77 -1.11 -9.29 4.84
N SER A 78 -0.70 -9.98 3.79
CA SER A 78 -1.10 -11.37 3.55
C SER A 78 -0.57 -12.29 4.65
N ALA A 79 0.70 -12.14 5.02
CA ALA A 79 1.31 -12.93 6.09
C ALA A 79 0.64 -12.67 7.46
N GLU A 80 0.33 -11.42 7.79
CA GLU A 80 -0.37 -11.09 9.03
C GLU A 80 -1.81 -11.61 9.05
N ALA A 81 -2.52 -11.53 7.93
CA ALA A 81 -3.84 -12.14 7.80
C ALA A 81 -3.79 -13.66 8.04
N GLU A 82 -2.81 -14.35 7.46
CA GLU A 82 -2.61 -15.79 7.66
C GLU A 82 -2.31 -16.13 9.13
N ARG A 83 -1.48 -15.35 9.84
CA ARG A 83 -1.22 -15.52 11.27
C ARG A 83 -2.48 -15.39 12.11
N LEU A 84 -3.44 -14.58 11.66
CA LEU A 84 -4.76 -14.42 12.29
C LEU A 84 -5.78 -15.49 11.84
N GLY A 85 -5.35 -16.46 11.03
CA GLY A 85 -6.20 -17.54 10.51
C GLY A 85 -7.14 -17.10 9.39
N LEU A 86 -6.86 -15.95 8.77
CA LEU A 86 -7.57 -15.45 7.61
C LEU A 86 -6.84 -15.84 6.32
N ASN A 87 -7.54 -15.74 5.20
CA ASN A 87 -6.99 -15.91 3.87
C ASN A 87 -7.04 -14.57 3.14
N ALA A 88 -5.91 -14.13 2.63
CA ALA A 88 -5.85 -12.92 1.83
C ALA A 88 -6.15 -13.22 0.36
N LEU A 89 -7.06 -12.44 -0.22
CA LEU A 89 -7.29 -12.37 -1.66
C LEU A 89 -6.88 -10.98 -2.15
N VAL A 90 -5.88 -10.91 -3.01
CA VAL A 90 -5.46 -9.66 -3.63
C VAL A 90 -6.31 -9.39 -4.87
N ARG A 91 -6.94 -8.23 -4.91
CA ARG A 91 -7.75 -7.78 -6.05
C ARG A 91 -7.20 -6.47 -6.60
N TYR A 92 -6.71 -6.49 -7.82
CA TYR A 92 -6.38 -5.27 -8.55
C TYR A 92 -7.64 -4.62 -9.08
N VAL A 93 -7.80 -3.33 -8.83
CA VAL A 93 -8.92 -2.54 -9.37
C VAL A 93 -8.64 -2.23 -10.83
N GLY A 94 -9.57 -2.62 -11.70
CA GLY A 94 -9.58 -2.16 -13.09
C GLY A 94 -10.19 -0.77 -13.23
N SER A 95 -10.52 -0.37 -14.45
CA SER A 95 -11.24 0.87 -14.74
C SER A 95 -12.68 0.89 -14.21
N ASP A 96 -13.23 -0.28 -13.86
CA ASP A 96 -14.59 -0.45 -13.35
C ASP A 96 -14.55 -0.81 -11.85
N ILE A 97 -14.76 0.20 -11.00
CA ILE A 97 -14.87 0.04 -9.55
C ILE A 97 -16.14 -0.75 -9.20
N ALA A 98 -17.25 -0.57 -9.92
CA ALA A 98 -18.52 -1.24 -9.62
C ALA A 98 -18.41 -2.76 -9.73
N ALA A 99 -17.66 -3.28 -10.71
CA ALA A 99 -17.39 -4.71 -10.83
C ALA A 99 -16.56 -5.24 -9.64
N THR A 100 -15.66 -4.43 -9.11
CA THR A 100 -14.88 -4.76 -7.91
C THR A 100 -15.76 -4.82 -6.68
N LEU A 101 -16.66 -3.82 -6.49
CA LEU A 101 -17.62 -3.78 -5.39
C LEU A 101 -18.55 -4.98 -5.42
N THR A 102 -19.15 -5.29 -6.56
CA THR A 102 -20.01 -6.47 -6.74
C THR A 102 -19.29 -7.74 -6.30
N THR A 103 -18.03 -7.91 -6.74
CA THR A 103 -17.23 -9.07 -6.34
C THR A 103 -17.00 -9.14 -4.83
N ILE A 104 -16.71 -8.01 -4.19
CA ILE A 104 -16.49 -7.94 -2.73
C ILE A 104 -17.78 -8.31 -1.99
N LEU A 105 -18.91 -7.73 -2.39
CA LEU A 105 -20.22 -7.99 -1.77
C LEU A 105 -20.63 -9.44 -1.89
N ASP A 106 -20.37 -10.08 -3.04
CA ASP A 106 -20.65 -11.49 -3.26
C ASP A 106 -19.76 -12.40 -2.39
N LEU A 107 -18.50 -12.05 -2.20
CA LEU A 107 -17.55 -12.82 -1.39
C LEU A 107 -17.82 -12.72 0.10
N ARG A 108 -18.48 -11.67 0.57
CA ARG A 108 -18.74 -11.38 2.00
C ARG A 108 -17.51 -11.58 2.87
N PRO A 109 -16.41 -10.86 2.62
CA PRO A 109 -15.17 -11.04 3.37
C PRO A 109 -15.34 -10.59 4.82
N ALA A 110 -14.45 -11.09 5.70
CA ALA A 110 -14.37 -10.64 7.10
C ALA A 110 -13.97 -9.15 7.20
N ALA A 111 -13.18 -8.69 6.24
CA ALA A 111 -12.81 -7.29 6.07
C ALA A 111 -12.29 -7.02 4.65
N VAL A 112 -12.35 -5.77 4.24
CA VAL A 112 -11.68 -5.25 3.06
C VAL A 112 -10.57 -4.31 3.50
N PHE A 113 -9.38 -4.54 2.99
CA PHE A 113 -8.28 -3.58 3.09
C PHE A 113 -8.07 -2.92 1.73
N HIS A 114 -8.04 -1.59 1.69
CA HIS A 114 -7.81 -0.87 0.43
C HIS A 114 -6.64 0.11 0.54
N LEU A 115 -5.85 0.18 -0.53
CA LEU A 115 -4.74 1.11 -0.66
C LEU A 115 -5.21 2.36 -1.42
N ALA A 116 -5.91 3.25 -0.70
CA ALA A 116 -6.45 4.51 -1.21
C ALA A 116 -7.27 4.39 -2.53
N VAL A 117 -7.96 3.25 -2.71
CA VAL A 117 -8.74 2.96 -3.92
C VAL A 117 -10.16 3.50 -3.82
N PHE A 118 -10.73 3.45 -2.61
CA PHE A 118 -12.13 3.78 -2.38
C PHE A 118 -12.29 5.18 -1.81
N ASP A 119 -13.26 5.89 -2.34
CA ASP A 119 -13.75 7.13 -1.77
C ASP A 119 -14.69 6.86 -0.58
N ARG A 120 -15.16 7.92 0.06
CA ARG A 120 -16.03 7.83 1.24
C ARG A 120 -17.37 7.17 0.94
N GLU A 121 -17.92 7.41 -0.24
CA GLU A 121 -19.21 6.86 -0.65
C GLU A 121 -19.13 5.35 -0.82
N THR A 122 -18.11 4.88 -1.51
CA THR A 122 -17.79 3.47 -1.68
C THR A 122 -17.55 2.74 -0.34
N ILE A 123 -16.80 3.39 0.57
CA ILE A 123 -16.56 2.84 1.91
C ILE A 123 -17.87 2.70 2.68
N ALA A 124 -18.72 3.75 2.66
CA ALA A 124 -20.02 3.74 3.33
C ALA A 124 -20.96 2.65 2.78
N GLU A 125 -20.94 2.41 1.46
CA GLU A 125 -21.71 1.34 0.82
C GLU A 125 -21.29 -0.04 1.33
N LEU A 126 -19.99 -0.33 1.37
CA LEU A 126 -19.44 -1.59 1.86
C LEU A 126 -19.78 -1.80 3.35
N GLU A 127 -19.62 -0.78 4.17
CA GLU A 127 -19.94 -0.85 5.61
C GLU A 127 -21.43 -1.02 5.86
N ALA A 128 -22.30 -0.34 5.09
CA ALA A 128 -23.74 -0.53 5.16
C ALA A 128 -24.17 -1.95 4.78
N ALA A 129 -23.44 -2.60 3.88
CA ALA A 129 -23.62 -4.01 3.52
C ALA A 129 -23.04 -4.99 4.56
N GLY A 130 -22.46 -4.49 5.66
CA GLY A 130 -21.89 -5.29 6.73
C GLY A 130 -20.46 -5.77 6.45
N THR A 131 -19.76 -5.17 5.49
CA THR A 131 -18.37 -5.48 5.17
C THR A 131 -17.46 -4.38 5.74
N PRO A 132 -16.69 -4.66 6.80
CA PRO A 132 -15.78 -3.69 7.38
C PRO A 132 -14.66 -3.32 6.40
N VAL A 133 -14.36 -2.01 6.32
CA VAL A 133 -13.31 -1.49 5.45
C VAL A 133 -12.14 -0.95 6.28
N LEU A 134 -10.92 -1.25 5.88
CA LEU A 134 -9.68 -0.83 6.51
C LEU A 134 -8.76 -0.12 5.48
N PRO A 135 -7.92 0.80 5.90
CA PRO A 135 -7.82 1.35 7.25
C PRO A 135 -9.00 2.27 7.57
N ARG A 136 -9.44 2.25 8.82
CA ARG A 136 -10.37 3.23 9.37
C ARG A 136 -9.60 4.47 9.84
N ILE A 137 -8.81 5.03 8.96
CA ILE A 137 -8.10 6.26 9.29
C ILE A 137 -9.15 7.37 9.38
N PRO A 138 -9.29 8.03 10.53
CA PRO A 138 -10.04 9.27 10.57
C PRO A 138 -9.22 10.32 9.83
N VAL A 139 -9.40 10.36 8.52
CA VAL A 139 -8.84 11.44 7.71
C VAL A 139 -9.71 12.65 8.00
N ALA A 140 -9.13 13.69 8.57
CA ALA A 140 -9.82 14.95 8.75
C ALA A 140 -10.39 15.43 7.39
N PRO A 141 -11.56 16.09 7.35
CA PRO A 141 -12.08 16.60 6.10
C PRO A 141 -11.04 17.54 5.44
N GLY A 142 -10.52 17.14 4.30
CA GLY A 142 -9.45 17.85 3.60
C GLY A 142 -8.07 17.16 3.63
N ASP A 143 -7.87 16.12 4.45
CA ASP A 143 -6.56 15.53 4.70
C ASP A 143 -6.33 14.17 4.00
N VAL A 144 -7.24 13.77 3.12
CA VAL A 144 -7.14 12.49 2.37
C VAL A 144 -5.81 12.40 1.59
N ASN A 145 -5.28 13.55 1.22
CA ASN A 145 -4.06 13.70 0.42
C ASN A 145 -2.88 14.28 1.23
N GLY A 146 -3.08 14.57 2.52
CA GLY A 146 -2.09 15.24 3.37
C GLY A 146 -0.75 14.54 3.40
N PHE A 147 -0.75 13.20 3.32
CA PHE A 147 0.47 12.40 3.29
C PHE A 147 1.30 12.65 2.01
N ASP A 148 0.69 12.57 0.83
CA ASP A 148 1.39 12.80 -0.43
C ASP A 148 1.83 14.26 -0.61
N HIS A 149 1.01 15.21 -0.14
CA HIS A 149 1.40 16.62 -0.08
C HIS A 149 2.61 16.83 0.86
N LEU A 150 2.66 16.16 2.02
CA LEU A 150 3.82 16.21 2.91
C LEU A 150 5.09 15.69 2.24
N VAL A 151 5.00 14.53 1.57
CA VAL A 151 6.12 13.96 0.80
C VAL A 151 6.63 14.96 -0.24
N GLY A 152 5.73 15.55 -1.03
CA GLY A 152 6.07 16.57 -2.03
C GLY A 152 6.73 17.83 -1.42
N ARG A 153 6.19 18.33 -0.30
CA ARG A 153 6.81 19.47 0.42
C ARG A 153 8.22 19.14 0.90
N MET A 154 8.46 17.93 1.43
CA MET A 154 9.78 17.49 1.86
C MET A 154 10.77 17.41 0.70
N GLN A 155 10.34 16.91 -0.47
CA GLN A 155 11.16 16.91 -1.69
C GLN A 155 11.54 18.35 -2.11
N ALA A 156 10.57 19.26 -2.13
CA ALA A 156 10.83 20.67 -2.47
C ALA A 156 11.78 21.32 -1.47
N GLN A 157 11.57 21.09 -0.18
CA GLN A 157 12.44 21.63 0.87
C GLN A 157 13.88 21.16 0.72
N GLU A 158 14.12 19.87 0.43
CA GLU A 158 15.46 19.35 0.22
C GLU A 158 16.11 19.96 -1.03
N LEU A 159 15.39 20.00 -2.15
CA LEU A 159 15.91 20.53 -3.42
C LEU A 159 16.20 22.04 -3.36
N LEU A 160 15.47 22.79 -2.55
CA LEU A 160 15.63 24.24 -2.41
C LEU A 160 16.62 24.67 -1.30
N ARG A 161 17.28 23.71 -0.61
CA ARG A 161 18.34 24.01 0.35
C ARG A 161 19.46 24.83 -0.28
N LEU A 162 19.74 24.60 -1.57
CA LEU A 162 20.64 25.45 -2.35
C LEU A 162 19.82 26.46 -3.16
N PRO A 163 20.18 27.75 -3.10
CA PRO A 163 19.40 28.80 -3.76
C PRO A 163 19.46 28.73 -5.28
N ARG A 164 18.46 29.33 -5.95
CA ARG A 164 18.36 29.51 -7.40
C ARG A 164 18.13 28.24 -8.22
N ARG A 165 17.75 27.11 -7.59
CA ARG A 165 17.33 25.92 -8.35
C ARG A 165 15.94 26.12 -8.94
N ARG A 166 15.78 25.81 -10.21
CA ARG A 166 14.47 25.66 -10.84
C ARG A 166 13.94 24.26 -10.55
N LEU A 167 12.73 24.18 -10.02
CA LEU A 167 12.11 22.89 -9.73
C LEU A 167 11.41 22.30 -10.93
N LEU A 168 11.59 20.99 -11.11
CA LEU A 168 10.83 20.12 -11.99
C LEU A 168 10.20 19.01 -11.15
N TYR A 169 9.08 18.47 -11.60
CA TYR A 169 8.50 17.26 -11.05
C TYR A 169 8.42 16.20 -12.14
N ALA A 170 9.16 15.11 -11.96
CA ALA A 170 9.16 13.96 -12.86
C ALA A 170 8.08 12.98 -12.42
N ILE A 171 6.96 12.96 -13.15
CA ILE A 171 5.87 12.02 -12.94
C ILE A 171 6.05 10.81 -13.88
N LEU A 172 5.66 9.62 -13.45
CA LEU A 172 5.71 8.43 -14.29
C LEU A 172 4.76 8.58 -15.49
N ALA A 173 5.22 8.26 -16.70
CA ALA A 173 4.40 8.23 -17.90
C ALA A 173 3.54 6.95 -17.94
N ASP A 174 2.52 6.89 -17.11
CA ASP A 174 1.59 5.77 -17.02
C ASP A 174 0.20 6.31 -16.69
N ASP A 175 -0.79 6.07 -17.54
CA ASP A 175 -2.18 6.52 -17.33
C ASP A 175 -2.82 5.96 -16.07
N ARG A 176 -2.20 4.95 -15.46
CA ARG A 176 -2.67 4.29 -14.24
C ARG A 176 -2.13 4.91 -12.95
N ILE A 177 -1.35 6.02 -12.99
CA ILE A 177 -0.65 6.57 -11.81
C ILE A 177 -1.61 6.92 -10.66
N GLY A 178 -2.87 7.13 -10.96
CA GLY A 178 -3.85 7.51 -9.95
C GLY A 178 -3.52 8.84 -9.25
N PRO A 179 -4.20 9.14 -8.16
CA PRO A 179 -4.10 10.46 -7.50
C PRO A 179 -2.74 10.70 -6.81
N PHE A 180 -2.00 9.66 -6.41
CA PHE A 180 -0.74 9.81 -5.64
C PHE A 180 0.28 10.72 -6.32
N GLY A 181 0.52 10.51 -7.62
CA GLY A 181 1.48 11.31 -8.38
C GLY A 181 1.09 12.78 -8.47
N ILE A 182 -0.20 13.07 -8.62
CA ILE A 182 -0.74 14.42 -8.71
C ILE A 182 -0.61 15.13 -7.37
N HIS A 183 -1.01 14.50 -6.26
CA HIS A 183 -0.94 15.10 -4.92
C HIS A 183 0.49 15.35 -4.44
N ARG A 184 1.45 14.48 -4.83
CA ARG A 184 2.87 14.77 -4.59
C ARG A 184 3.35 15.97 -5.37
N ALA A 185 2.95 16.12 -6.65
CA ALA A 185 3.27 17.29 -7.46
C ALA A 185 2.71 18.59 -6.84
N GLU A 186 1.47 18.54 -6.34
CA GLU A 186 0.84 19.65 -5.62
C GLU A 186 1.62 19.98 -4.34
N GLY A 187 2.06 18.98 -3.58
CA GLY A 187 2.93 19.16 -2.41
C GLY A 187 4.28 19.80 -2.76
N VAL A 188 4.89 19.43 -3.89
CA VAL A 188 6.11 20.09 -4.38
C VAL A 188 5.84 21.56 -4.72
N ALA A 189 4.71 21.86 -5.34
CA ALA A 189 4.29 23.23 -5.66
C ALA A 189 4.04 24.06 -4.39
N GLU A 190 3.42 23.49 -3.36
CA GLU A 190 3.24 24.13 -2.06
C GLU A 190 4.59 24.45 -1.38
N GLY A 191 5.51 23.47 -1.38
CA GLY A 191 6.86 23.66 -0.85
C GLY A 191 7.65 24.73 -1.60
N ALA A 192 7.53 24.80 -2.93
CA ALA A 192 8.10 25.85 -3.74
C ALA A 192 7.52 27.22 -3.40
N ALA A 193 6.20 27.33 -3.30
CA ALA A 193 5.52 28.56 -2.94
C ALA A 193 5.93 29.09 -1.55
N ALA A 194 6.04 28.16 -0.57
CA ALA A 194 6.50 28.51 0.79
C ALA A 194 7.95 29.04 0.82
N ALA A 195 8.79 28.60 -0.12
CA ALA A 195 10.15 29.08 -0.30
C ALA A 195 10.28 30.31 -1.23
N GLY A 196 9.15 30.84 -1.74
CA GLY A 196 9.14 31.95 -2.70
C GLY A 196 9.70 31.56 -4.09
N ALA A 197 9.74 30.26 -4.42
CA ALA A 197 10.20 29.75 -5.70
C ALA A 197 9.00 29.56 -6.69
N PRO A 198 9.25 29.61 -7.99
CA PRO A 198 8.21 29.30 -8.98
C PRO A 198 7.70 27.85 -8.84
N ALA A 199 6.44 27.64 -9.25
CA ALA A 199 5.86 26.31 -9.31
C ALA A 199 6.69 25.37 -10.19
N PRO A 200 6.79 24.06 -9.84
CA PRO A 200 7.55 23.11 -10.64
C PRO A 200 6.90 22.88 -12.00
N GLN A 201 7.70 22.69 -13.02
CA GLN A 201 7.20 22.17 -14.29
C GLN A 201 7.06 20.65 -14.16
N VAL A 202 5.88 20.11 -14.46
CA VAL A 202 5.62 18.67 -14.45
C VAL A 202 6.06 18.07 -15.79
N ILE A 203 6.79 16.96 -15.71
CA ILE A 203 7.30 16.24 -16.89
C ILE A 203 6.89 14.78 -16.74
N SER A 204 6.21 14.23 -17.74
CA SER A 204 5.87 12.81 -17.82
C SER A 204 7.07 12.02 -18.33
N VAL A 205 7.59 11.09 -17.52
CA VAL A 205 8.84 10.37 -17.78
C VAL A 205 8.55 8.87 -17.91
N PRO A 206 8.77 8.25 -19.07
CA PRO A 206 8.70 6.81 -19.24
C PRO A 206 9.81 6.07 -18.46
N ILE A 207 9.56 4.81 -18.07
CA ILE A 207 10.59 3.93 -17.46
C ILE A 207 11.30 3.14 -18.57
N ASP A 208 11.80 3.85 -19.56
CA ASP A 208 12.77 3.36 -20.52
C ASP A 208 13.74 4.50 -20.87
N LEU A 209 14.96 4.15 -21.19
CA LEU A 209 16.03 5.15 -21.33
C LEU A 209 15.77 6.14 -22.48
N GLU A 210 15.31 5.65 -23.62
CA GLU A 210 15.11 6.49 -24.80
C GLU A 210 13.93 7.45 -24.63
N GLY A 211 12.83 6.95 -24.08
CA GLY A 211 11.67 7.78 -23.74
C GLY A 211 12.00 8.81 -22.67
N ALA A 212 12.75 8.42 -21.64
CA ALA A 212 13.18 9.34 -20.58
C ALA A 212 14.13 10.43 -21.11
N ILE A 213 15.05 10.11 -22.03
CA ILE A 213 15.89 11.10 -22.71
C ILE A 213 15.01 12.05 -23.52
N ALA A 214 14.12 11.53 -24.34
CA ALA A 214 13.23 12.34 -25.16
C ALA A 214 12.36 13.31 -24.34
N ALA A 215 11.95 12.91 -23.14
CA ALA A 215 11.17 13.74 -22.25
C ALA A 215 11.99 14.82 -21.52
N LEU A 216 13.19 14.48 -21.05
CA LEU A 216 13.97 15.34 -20.15
C LEU A 216 15.01 16.22 -20.86
N GLU A 217 15.67 15.72 -21.90
CA GLU A 217 16.75 16.44 -22.58
C GLU A 217 16.31 17.82 -23.09
N PRO A 218 15.19 17.98 -23.83
CA PRO A 218 14.77 19.29 -24.33
C PRO A 218 14.51 20.30 -23.21
N VAL A 219 13.99 19.83 -22.07
CA VAL A 219 13.70 20.68 -20.93
C VAL A 219 14.99 21.12 -20.22
N LEU A 220 15.91 20.18 -19.98
CA LEU A 220 17.18 20.45 -19.32
C LEU A 220 18.10 21.36 -20.13
N GLN A 221 18.04 21.29 -21.48
CA GLN A 221 18.78 22.16 -22.38
C GLN A 221 18.24 23.61 -22.39
N GLN A 222 16.95 23.81 -22.11
CA GLN A 222 16.34 25.15 -22.11
C GLN A 222 16.52 25.90 -20.78
N ILE A 223 16.96 25.22 -19.72
CA ILE A 223 17.10 25.81 -18.40
C ILE A 223 18.56 26.17 -18.16
N ASP A 224 18.86 27.44 -18.08
CA ASP A 224 20.15 27.93 -17.59
C ASP A 224 20.22 27.82 -16.07
N GLY A 225 21.35 27.27 -15.56
CA GLY A 225 21.60 27.15 -14.13
C GLY A 225 21.09 25.87 -13.47
N PRO A 226 21.16 25.78 -12.12
CA PRO A 226 20.87 24.56 -11.38
C PRO A 226 19.38 24.17 -11.42
N VAL A 227 19.13 22.85 -11.52
CA VAL A 227 17.79 22.26 -11.54
C VAL A 227 17.64 21.30 -10.37
N GLY A 228 16.48 21.31 -9.72
CA GLY A 228 16.05 20.28 -8.76
C GLY A 228 14.90 19.48 -9.32
N ILE A 229 15.01 18.17 -9.37
CA ILE A 229 13.98 17.26 -9.89
C ILE A 229 13.44 16.43 -8.74
N ALA A 230 12.20 16.73 -8.33
CA ALA A 230 11.43 15.87 -7.46
C ALA A 230 10.81 14.75 -8.32
N CYS A 231 11.03 13.50 -7.94
CA CYS A 231 10.55 12.36 -8.70
C CYS A 231 9.38 11.68 -7.99
N TYR A 232 8.44 11.16 -8.76
CA TYR A 232 7.27 10.44 -8.25
C TYR A 232 7.69 9.31 -7.28
N ASN A 233 8.69 8.54 -7.66
CA ASN A 233 9.28 7.48 -6.83
C ASN A 233 10.75 7.24 -7.21
N ASP A 234 11.41 6.29 -6.55
CA ASP A 234 12.81 5.99 -6.77
C ASP A 234 13.09 5.38 -8.15
N GLU A 235 12.16 4.61 -8.74
CA GLU A 235 12.32 4.07 -10.08
C GLU A 235 12.41 5.19 -11.12
N VAL A 236 11.53 6.20 -11.01
CA VAL A 236 11.60 7.40 -11.88
C VAL A 236 12.89 8.17 -11.59
N ALA A 237 13.29 8.31 -10.32
CA ALA A 237 14.53 9.00 -9.96
C ALA A 237 15.77 8.33 -10.54
N ILE A 238 15.83 7.00 -10.53
CA ILE A 238 16.92 6.23 -11.17
C ILE A 238 16.93 6.46 -12.69
N GLY A 239 15.75 6.49 -13.31
CA GLY A 239 15.61 6.84 -14.73
C GLY A 239 16.14 8.25 -15.03
N VAL A 240 15.77 9.23 -14.21
CA VAL A 240 16.29 10.62 -14.30
C VAL A 240 17.81 10.66 -14.16
N LEU A 241 18.38 9.97 -13.15
CA LEU A 241 19.84 9.90 -12.97
C LEU A 241 20.54 9.26 -14.17
N ALA A 242 19.95 8.25 -14.80
CA ALA A 242 20.50 7.64 -16.02
C ALA A 242 20.54 8.64 -17.19
N VAL A 243 19.48 9.44 -17.37
CA VAL A 243 19.45 10.51 -18.37
C VAL A 243 20.48 11.59 -18.09
N VAL A 244 20.52 12.10 -16.85
CA VAL A 244 21.47 13.14 -16.43
C VAL A 244 22.92 12.70 -16.68
N ARG A 245 23.24 11.46 -16.33
CA ARG A 245 24.54 10.85 -16.63
C ARG A 245 24.81 10.73 -18.12
N ARG A 246 23.82 10.34 -18.92
CA ARG A 246 23.95 10.23 -20.39
C ARG A 246 24.21 11.57 -21.05
N LEU A 247 23.65 12.65 -20.48
CA LEU A 247 23.86 14.03 -20.93
C LEU A 247 25.17 14.66 -20.39
N GLY A 248 25.92 13.96 -19.55
CA GLY A 248 27.17 14.45 -18.97
C GLY A 248 26.98 15.60 -17.96
N LEU A 249 25.77 15.72 -17.36
CA LEU A 249 25.48 16.75 -16.36
C LEU A 249 25.91 16.30 -14.97
N SER A 250 26.48 17.24 -14.19
CA SER A 250 26.90 16.94 -12.81
C SER A 250 25.71 16.82 -11.85
N VAL A 251 25.82 15.89 -10.92
CA VAL A 251 24.86 15.66 -9.82
C VAL A 251 25.64 15.79 -8.52
N PRO A 252 25.21 16.60 -7.56
CA PRO A 252 23.95 17.39 -7.54
C PRO A 252 24.06 18.83 -8.06
N GLU A 253 25.25 19.28 -8.51
CA GLU A 253 25.52 20.70 -8.78
C GLU A 253 24.65 21.26 -9.90
N ARG A 254 24.57 20.56 -11.04
CA ARG A 254 23.76 20.99 -12.19
C ARG A 254 22.33 20.45 -12.08
N VAL A 255 22.17 19.20 -11.67
CA VAL A 255 20.86 18.54 -11.51
C VAL A 255 20.86 17.79 -10.19
N ALA A 256 20.03 18.26 -9.26
CA ALA A 256 19.75 17.52 -8.04
C ALA A 256 18.47 16.68 -8.18
N VAL A 257 18.45 15.49 -7.61
CA VAL A 257 17.36 14.54 -7.73
C VAL A 257 16.95 14.00 -6.36
N VAL A 258 15.65 14.00 -6.09
CA VAL A 258 15.08 13.41 -4.86
C VAL A 258 13.96 12.44 -5.24
N GLY A 259 14.12 11.19 -4.83
CA GLY A 259 13.12 10.12 -5.00
C GLY A 259 12.15 9.99 -3.83
N VAL A 260 11.36 8.93 -3.86
CA VAL A 260 10.45 8.48 -2.80
C VAL A 260 10.46 6.96 -2.76
N ASP A 261 10.24 6.35 -1.59
CA ASP A 261 10.11 4.94 -1.25
C ASP A 261 11.38 4.29 -0.67
N ARG A 262 12.56 4.83 -0.88
CA ARG A 262 13.83 4.26 -0.40
C ARG A 262 14.00 2.80 -0.81
N ILE A 263 13.93 2.50 -2.09
CA ILE A 263 14.21 1.15 -2.59
C ILE A 263 15.71 0.84 -2.50
N ASP A 264 16.05 -0.43 -2.29
CA ASP A 264 17.46 -0.83 -2.08
C ASP A 264 18.34 -0.53 -3.29
N VAL A 265 17.83 -0.66 -4.51
CA VAL A 265 18.57 -0.33 -5.74
C VAL A 265 18.96 1.14 -5.78
N GLY A 266 18.13 2.06 -5.27
CA GLY A 266 18.43 3.48 -5.18
C GLY A 266 19.65 3.79 -4.30
N GLN A 267 19.98 2.90 -3.36
CA GLN A 267 21.15 3.01 -2.51
C GLN A 267 22.42 2.40 -3.14
N LEU A 268 22.29 1.71 -4.27
CA LEU A 268 23.39 1.06 -5.01
C LEU A 268 23.80 1.82 -6.27
N VAL A 269 22.98 2.80 -6.72
CA VAL A 269 23.33 3.63 -7.87
C VAL A 269 24.40 4.67 -7.51
N SER A 270 25.10 5.21 -8.52
CA SER A 270 26.06 6.30 -8.34
C SER A 270 25.65 7.49 -9.20
N PRO A 271 25.44 8.68 -8.61
CA PRO A 271 25.46 8.97 -7.18
C PRO A 271 24.34 8.26 -6.41
N ARG A 272 24.56 7.97 -5.12
CA ARG A 272 23.55 7.35 -4.26
C ARG A 272 22.32 8.25 -4.14
N LEU A 273 21.13 7.67 -4.32
CA LEU A 273 19.90 8.44 -4.38
C LEU A 273 19.48 9.00 -3.02
N THR A 274 19.22 10.30 -2.98
CA THR A 274 18.48 10.95 -1.89
C THR A 274 16.99 10.66 -2.08
N THR A 275 16.30 10.23 -1.03
CA THR A 275 14.91 9.78 -1.15
C THR A 275 14.12 10.04 0.12
N ILE A 276 12.81 10.13 0.00
CA ILE A 276 11.88 10.16 1.15
C ILE A 276 11.46 8.72 1.44
N ALA A 277 11.88 8.21 2.60
CA ALA A 277 11.45 6.89 3.07
C ALA A 277 10.07 6.97 3.71
N ILE A 278 9.22 5.99 3.38
CA ILE A 278 7.92 5.79 4.03
C ILE A 278 8.06 4.70 5.09
N ASN A 279 7.64 4.99 6.31
CA ASN A 279 7.73 4.03 7.42
C ASN A 279 6.57 3.02 7.37
N MET A 280 6.71 2.03 6.51
CA MET A 280 5.69 0.98 6.34
C MET A 280 5.49 0.15 7.62
N ALA A 281 6.47 0.07 8.52
CA ALA A 281 6.32 -0.67 9.77
C ALA A 281 5.21 -0.08 10.67
N VAL A 282 5.11 1.24 10.75
CA VAL A 282 4.06 1.92 11.51
C VAL A 282 2.70 1.71 10.84
N ILE A 283 2.61 1.88 9.52
CA ILE A 283 1.36 1.67 8.76
C ILE A 283 0.88 0.21 8.92
N ASN A 284 1.80 -0.73 8.81
CA ASN A 284 1.49 -2.15 8.97
C ASN A 284 1.03 -2.49 10.40
N ALA A 285 1.66 -1.92 11.42
CA ALA A 285 1.27 -2.14 12.81
C ALA A 285 -0.14 -1.62 13.09
N GLN A 286 -0.51 -0.46 12.55
CA GLN A 286 -1.87 0.08 12.64
C GLN A 286 -2.88 -0.85 11.97
N PHE A 287 -2.61 -1.29 10.75
CA PHE A 287 -3.46 -2.24 10.04
C PHE A 287 -3.72 -3.51 10.87
N VAL A 288 -2.65 -4.13 11.38
CA VAL A 288 -2.76 -5.36 12.18
C VAL A 288 -3.57 -5.12 13.46
N SER A 289 -3.36 -3.98 14.12
CA SER A 289 -4.12 -3.59 15.31
C SER A 289 -5.61 -3.43 15.01
N GLU A 290 -5.97 -2.74 13.93
CA GLU A 290 -7.35 -2.56 13.51
C GLU A 290 -8.01 -3.90 13.12
N LEU A 291 -7.30 -4.73 12.38
CA LEU A 291 -7.78 -6.05 11.97
C LEU A 291 -8.06 -6.94 13.18
N LYS A 292 -7.15 -6.97 14.17
CA LYS A 292 -7.33 -7.72 15.41
C LYS A 292 -8.55 -7.24 16.22
N ARG A 293 -8.70 -5.93 16.35
CA ARG A 293 -9.86 -5.32 17.01
C ARG A 293 -11.17 -5.71 16.31
N LEU A 294 -11.17 -5.70 14.98
CA LEU A 294 -12.33 -6.05 14.18
C LEU A 294 -12.74 -7.52 14.38
N LEU A 295 -11.76 -8.42 14.46
CA LEU A 295 -12.02 -9.85 14.61
C LEU A 295 -12.52 -10.22 16.01
N GLY A 296 -12.39 -9.34 17.01
CA GLY A 296 -12.88 -9.56 18.39
C GLY A 296 -12.34 -10.84 19.02
N ARG A 297 -11.14 -11.30 18.66
CA ARG A 297 -10.55 -12.56 19.11
C ARG A 297 -9.68 -12.35 20.35
N PRO A 298 -10.14 -12.75 21.56
CA PRO A 298 -9.41 -12.52 22.81
C PRO A 298 -8.10 -13.32 22.90
N GLU A 299 -7.94 -14.41 22.14
CA GLU A 299 -6.74 -15.24 22.13
C GLU A 299 -5.47 -14.52 21.63
N PHE A 300 -5.61 -13.36 20.96
CA PHE A 300 -4.47 -12.56 20.51
C PHE A 300 -4.00 -11.51 21.52
N GLY A 301 -4.40 -11.65 22.79
CA GLY A 301 -4.03 -10.76 23.89
C GLY A 301 -4.96 -9.55 24.00
N ALA A 302 -5.21 -9.13 25.24
CA ALA A 302 -5.86 -7.84 25.48
C ALA A 302 -4.93 -6.75 24.96
N TYR A 303 -5.21 -6.21 23.78
CA TYR A 303 -4.58 -4.98 23.36
C TYR A 303 -5.08 -3.88 24.31
N PRO A 304 -4.19 -3.06 24.84
CA PRO A 304 -4.63 -1.88 25.57
C PRO A 304 -5.68 -1.20 24.69
N ASN A 305 -6.79 -0.80 25.31
CA ASN A 305 -7.78 0.03 24.64
C ASN A 305 -7.04 1.08 23.84
N VAL A 306 -6.95 0.89 22.52
CA VAL A 306 -6.60 1.97 21.65
C VAL A 306 -7.89 2.78 21.58
N GLU A 307 -8.11 3.57 22.64
CA GLU A 307 -8.98 4.73 22.56
C GLU A 307 -8.56 5.44 21.29
N ALA A 308 -9.51 5.60 20.39
CA ALA A 308 -9.44 6.22 19.07
C ALA A 308 -7.99 6.38 18.58
N ALA A 309 -7.52 5.47 17.73
CA ALA A 309 -6.12 5.39 17.32
C ALA A 309 -5.52 6.80 17.33
N GLU A 310 -4.59 7.07 18.26
CA GLU A 310 -3.92 8.37 18.31
C GLU A 310 -3.49 8.63 16.87
N SER A 311 -3.96 9.73 16.32
CA SER A 311 -3.64 10.10 14.94
C SER A 311 -2.12 10.15 14.88
N VAL A 312 -1.52 9.14 14.25
CA VAL A 312 -0.06 9.14 14.05
C VAL A 312 0.25 10.39 13.27
N ALA A 313 1.07 11.26 13.84
CA ALA A 313 1.47 12.47 13.15
C ALA A 313 2.09 12.06 11.81
N LEU A 314 1.59 12.61 10.71
CA LEU A 314 2.02 12.24 9.35
C LEU A 314 3.55 12.35 9.21
N GLU A 315 4.16 13.32 9.90
CA GLU A 315 5.60 13.53 9.95
C GLU A 315 6.38 12.34 10.49
N SER A 316 5.77 11.51 11.35
CA SER A 316 6.41 10.31 11.87
C SER A 316 6.40 9.13 10.88
N LEU A 317 5.61 9.25 9.81
CA LEU A 317 5.49 8.22 8.78
C LEU A 317 6.52 8.38 7.66
N VAL A 318 7.22 9.50 7.60
CA VAL A 318 8.17 9.82 6.53
C VAL A 318 9.49 10.32 7.07
N ALA A 319 10.58 10.02 6.38
CA ALA A 319 11.91 10.52 6.71
C ALA A 319 12.75 10.77 5.45
N LEU A 320 13.48 11.87 5.42
CA LEU A 320 14.51 12.08 4.41
C LEU A 320 15.68 11.12 4.66
N VAL A 321 16.06 10.37 3.64
CA VAL A 321 17.27 9.55 3.62
C VAL A 321 18.29 10.23 2.71
N PRO A 322 19.32 10.86 3.29
CA PRO A 322 20.33 11.57 2.51
C PRO A 322 21.14 10.60 1.63
N GLY A 323 21.34 10.99 0.39
CA GLY A 323 22.24 10.35 -0.56
C GLY A 323 23.33 11.31 -1.02
N GLU A 324 23.64 11.23 -2.29
CA GLU A 324 24.62 12.07 -3.00
C GLU A 324 23.95 12.81 -4.17
N SER A 325 22.66 12.59 -4.39
CA SER A 325 21.94 13.09 -5.56
C SER A 325 21.24 14.45 -5.33
N SER A 326 21.27 15.01 -4.11
CA SER A 326 20.65 16.32 -3.81
C SER A 326 21.57 17.26 -3.06
#